data_a135bf0134ef81a92ae76fe01c5cbe17
#
_entry.id   a135bf0134ef81a92ae76fe01c5cbe17
#
_cell.length_a   1.000
_cell.length_b   1.000
_cell.length_c   1.000
_cell.angle_alpha   90.00
_cell.angle_beta   90.00
_cell.angle_gamma   90.00
#
_symmetry.space_group_name_H-M   'P 1'
#
loop_
_entity.id
_entity.type
_entity.pdbx_description
1 polymer ?
#
loop_
_entity_poly.entity_id
_entity_poly.type
_entity_poly.pdbx_seq_one_letter_code
_entity_poly.pdbx_strand_id
1 'polypeptide(L)'
;LSRMLDYLETIPEVDAGRAAVVGHSRLGKTALWTGARDSRFQVVCCNDSGCGGAALSRRLFGETLFSMVRCSTLYFWFCKKLEDFCENPETLPVDQHELHALIAPRQLTVHSATEDLWADPTGEYLAEFEAGPAFALFGETPLASSVPPPPDTPAGTNPAYYCRTGEHNILAADFQHYMDCADRF
;
A
#
# COMPACT_ATOMS: atom_id res chain seq x y z
N LEU A 1 5.95 3.72 -14.28
CA LEU A 1 5.23 2.43 -14.34
C LEU A 1 4.13 2.46 -15.41
N SER A 2 3.23 3.47 -15.44
CA SER A 2 2.17 3.57 -16.47
C SER A 2 2.73 3.52 -17.90
N ARG A 3 3.87 4.22 -18.17
CA ARG A 3 4.52 4.17 -19.49
C ARG A 3 5.11 2.80 -19.85
N MET A 4 5.48 2.01 -18.84
CA MET A 4 5.87 0.62 -19.09
C MET A 4 4.64 -0.22 -19.49
N LEU A 5 3.51 0.02 -18.85
CA LEU A 5 2.26 -0.66 -19.22
C LEU A 5 1.80 -0.25 -20.63
N ASP A 6 1.91 1.04 -21.01
CA ASP A 6 1.64 1.49 -22.38
C ASP A 6 2.46 0.69 -23.42
N TYR A 7 3.71 0.37 -23.08
CA TYR A 7 4.55 -0.46 -23.93
C TYR A 7 4.12 -1.93 -23.92
N LEU A 8 3.83 -2.49 -22.74
CA LEU A 8 3.39 -3.88 -22.62
C LEU A 8 2.09 -4.17 -23.39
N GLU A 9 1.18 -3.20 -23.47
CA GLU A 9 -0.03 -3.29 -24.28
C GLU A 9 0.25 -3.45 -25.80
N THR A 10 1.47 -3.13 -26.25
CA THR A 10 1.86 -3.32 -27.65
C THR A 10 2.48 -4.68 -27.95
N ILE A 11 2.69 -5.52 -26.93
CA ILE A 11 3.34 -6.83 -27.05
C ILE A 11 2.27 -7.92 -27.07
N PRO A 12 2.07 -8.63 -28.18
CA PRO A 12 0.98 -9.60 -28.35
C PRO A 12 1.05 -10.80 -27.37
N GLU A 13 2.25 -11.10 -26.85
CA GLU A 13 2.48 -12.21 -25.92
C GLU A 13 2.16 -11.84 -24.45
N VAL A 14 1.86 -10.56 -24.16
CA VAL A 14 1.57 -10.06 -22.82
C VAL A 14 0.09 -9.76 -22.68
N ASP A 15 -0.54 -10.37 -21.69
CA ASP A 15 -1.89 -9.98 -21.26
C ASP A 15 -1.81 -8.76 -20.34
N ALA A 16 -1.72 -7.58 -20.95
CA ALA A 16 -1.64 -6.32 -20.22
C ALA A 16 -2.91 -6.00 -19.41
N GLY A 17 -4.04 -6.64 -19.73
CA GLY A 17 -5.28 -6.54 -18.96
C GLY A 17 -5.23 -7.22 -17.59
N ARG A 18 -4.19 -8.02 -17.33
CA ARG A 18 -3.94 -8.70 -16.06
C ARG A 18 -2.65 -8.24 -15.37
N ALA A 19 -2.29 -6.97 -15.56
CA ALA A 19 -1.08 -6.42 -15.00
C ALA A 19 -1.17 -6.24 -13.48
N ALA A 20 -0.12 -6.68 -12.77
CA ALA A 20 0.10 -6.39 -11.36
C ALA A 20 1.23 -5.40 -11.18
N VAL A 21 1.17 -4.60 -10.10
CA VAL A 21 2.27 -3.74 -9.64
C VAL A 21 2.67 -4.14 -8.23
N VAL A 22 3.96 -4.37 -8.03
CA VAL A 22 4.54 -4.76 -6.73
C VAL A 22 5.65 -3.78 -6.36
N GLY A 23 5.72 -3.41 -5.10
CA GLY A 23 6.79 -2.59 -4.60
C GLY A 23 7.06 -2.80 -3.12
N HIS A 24 8.34 -2.69 -2.75
CA HIS A 24 8.82 -2.77 -1.37
C HIS A 24 9.39 -1.43 -0.93
N SER A 25 9.15 -1.05 0.33
CA SER A 25 9.69 0.16 0.93
C SER A 25 9.24 1.42 0.15
N ARG A 26 10.16 2.29 -0.25
CA ARG A 26 9.84 3.45 -1.12
C ARG A 26 9.20 3.07 -2.46
N LEU A 27 9.51 1.88 -2.98
CA LEU A 27 8.85 1.38 -4.19
C LEU A 27 7.44 0.84 -3.88
N GLY A 28 7.15 0.45 -2.63
CA GLY A 28 5.80 0.20 -2.14
C GLY A 28 4.93 1.45 -2.20
N LYS A 29 5.47 2.60 -1.74
CA LYS A 29 4.81 3.91 -1.92
C LYS A 29 4.50 4.18 -3.39
N THR A 30 5.46 3.87 -4.28
CA THR A 30 5.31 4.05 -5.74
C THR A 30 4.27 3.09 -6.33
N ALA A 31 4.26 1.83 -5.90
CA ALA A 31 3.29 0.83 -6.38
C ALA A 31 1.86 1.22 -5.99
N LEU A 32 1.64 1.60 -4.74
CA LEU A 32 0.34 2.05 -4.24
C LEU A 32 -0.17 3.28 -5.00
N TRP A 33 0.68 4.31 -5.14
CA TRP A 33 0.34 5.51 -5.93
C TRP A 33 0.03 5.18 -7.38
N THR A 34 0.82 4.29 -8.00
CA THR A 34 0.60 3.87 -9.39
C THR A 34 -0.74 3.16 -9.54
N GLY A 35 -1.04 2.21 -8.66
CA GLY A 35 -2.31 1.49 -8.68
C GLY A 35 -3.52 2.39 -8.48
N ALA A 36 -3.42 3.39 -7.58
CA ALA A 36 -4.48 4.37 -7.36
C ALA A 36 -4.69 5.30 -8.58
N ARG A 37 -3.63 5.61 -9.34
CA ARG A 37 -3.66 6.55 -10.48
C ARG A 37 -3.92 5.89 -11.83
N ASP A 38 -3.64 4.60 -11.96
CA ASP A 38 -3.76 3.87 -13.22
C ASP A 38 -4.57 2.59 -13.00
N SER A 39 -5.83 2.63 -13.38
CA SER A 39 -6.78 1.54 -13.19
C SER A 39 -6.50 0.28 -14.03
N ARG A 40 -5.54 0.32 -14.92
CA ARG A 40 -5.12 -0.85 -15.72
C ARG A 40 -4.35 -1.87 -14.88
N PHE A 41 -3.72 -1.44 -13.76
CA PHE A 41 -3.15 -2.39 -12.82
C PHE A 41 -4.26 -3.05 -12.00
N GLN A 42 -4.50 -4.34 -12.24
CA GLN A 42 -5.58 -5.10 -11.61
C GLN A 42 -5.22 -5.58 -10.20
N VAL A 43 -3.94 -5.75 -9.92
CA VAL A 43 -3.42 -6.17 -8.62
C VAL A 43 -2.36 -5.18 -8.17
N VAL A 44 -2.51 -4.66 -6.96
CA VAL A 44 -1.59 -3.69 -6.34
C VAL A 44 -1.04 -4.29 -5.05
N CYS A 45 0.26 -4.56 -5.04
CA CYS A 45 0.96 -5.13 -3.90
C CYS A 45 1.94 -4.12 -3.30
N CYS A 46 1.72 -3.76 -2.06
CA CYS A 46 2.51 -2.79 -1.31
C CYS A 46 3.14 -3.49 -0.10
N ASN A 47 4.46 -3.41 0.04
CA ASN A 47 5.19 -4.10 1.08
C ASN A 47 6.06 -3.13 1.89
N ASP A 48 5.92 -3.16 3.23
CA ASP A 48 6.73 -2.39 4.20
C ASP A 48 6.91 -0.92 3.76
N SER A 49 5.85 -0.24 3.39
CA SER A 49 5.96 1.05 2.69
C SER A 49 5.89 2.27 3.61
N GLY A 50 5.35 2.13 4.81
CA GLY A 50 5.33 3.16 5.82
C GLY A 50 4.56 4.44 5.46
N CYS A 51 4.90 5.54 6.11
CA CYS A 51 4.29 6.85 5.91
C CYS A 51 4.49 7.36 4.47
N GLY A 52 3.46 7.97 3.89
CA GLY A 52 3.45 8.33 2.46
C GLY A 52 3.32 7.13 1.51
N GLY A 53 3.20 5.93 2.08
CA GLY A 53 2.88 4.66 1.46
C GLY A 53 1.56 4.13 2.00
N ALA A 54 1.55 2.95 2.62
CA ALA A 54 0.34 2.34 3.15
C ALA A 54 -0.06 2.84 4.54
N ALA A 55 0.89 3.32 5.38
CA ALA A 55 0.60 3.73 6.74
C ALA A 55 -0.11 5.09 6.81
N LEU A 56 -1.08 5.23 7.72
CA LEU A 56 -1.76 6.49 8.00
C LEU A 56 -0.77 7.59 8.39
N SER A 57 -0.76 8.69 7.65
CA SER A 57 0.14 9.82 7.86
C SER A 57 -0.15 10.60 9.15
N ARG A 58 -1.41 10.63 9.58
CA ARG A 58 -1.83 11.28 10.84
C ARG A 58 -1.45 10.47 12.07
N ARG A 59 -1.10 9.19 11.91
CA ARG A 59 -0.58 8.35 12.97
C ARG A 59 0.91 8.64 13.16
N LEU A 60 1.24 9.32 14.27
CA LEU A 60 2.62 9.74 14.58
C LEU A 60 3.40 8.57 15.23
N PHE A 61 3.74 7.58 14.41
CA PHE A 61 4.53 6.42 14.83
C PHE A 61 5.52 6.03 13.71
N GLY A 62 6.72 5.59 14.08
CA GLY A 62 7.76 5.20 13.12
C GLY A 62 8.17 6.33 12.19
N GLU A 63 8.10 6.09 10.89
CA GLU A 63 8.30 7.10 9.85
C GLU A 63 7.12 8.08 9.86
N THR A 64 7.43 9.38 9.88
CA THR A 64 6.41 10.44 9.87
C THR A 64 6.67 11.41 8.72
N LEU A 65 5.67 12.22 8.36
CA LEU A 65 5.87 13.28 7.36
C LEU A 65 7.01 14.22 7.75
N PHE A 66 7.13 14.55 9.04
CA PHE A 66 8.22 15.40 9.55
C PHE A 66 9.58 14.73 9.31
N SER A 67 9.73 13.47 9.66
CA SER A 67 11.00 12.75 9.47
C SER A 67 11.40 12.65 8.01
N MET A 68 10.46 12.42 7.10
CA MET A 68 10.73 12.31 5.67
C MET A 68 11.08 13.65 5.02
N VAL A 69 10.36 14.71 5.39
CA VAL A 69 10.46 16.01 4.70
C VAL A 69 11.53 16.91 5.32
N ARG A 70 11.68 16.89 6.66
CA ARG A 70 12.58 17.81 7.39
C ARG A 70 13.86 17.18 7.88
N CYS A 71 13.82 15.91 8.29
CA CYS A 71 14.95 15.27 8.97
C CYS A 71 15.77 14.35 8.09
N SER A 72 15.28 14.03 6.87
CA SER A 72 15.96 13.11 5.98
C SER A 72 16.50 13.79 4.73
N THR A 73 17.44 13.13 4.06
CA THR A 73 17.87 13.49 2.71
C THR A 73 16.85 13.09 1.64
N LEU A 74 15.66 12.63 2.05
CA LEU A 74 14.65 12.04 1.20
C LEU A 74 13.55 13.03 0.78
N TYR A 75 13.68 14.30 1.15
CA TYR A 75 12.72 15.37 0.82
C TYR A 75 12.34 15.45 -0.67
N PHE A 76 13.20 14.99 -1.56
CA PHE A 76 12.98 14.99 -3.00
C PHE A 76 12.06 13.86 -3.50
N TRP A 77 11.66 12.93 -2.62
CA TRP A 77 10.70 11.87 -2.99
C TRP A 77 9.28 12.39 -3.15
N PHE A 78 8.98 13.51 -2.52
CA PHE A 78 7.63 14.07 -2.44
C PHE A 78 7.55 15.45 -3.09
N CYS A 79 6.34 15.88 -3.43
CA CYS A 79 6.13 17.24 -3.87
C CYS A 79 6.33 18.24 -2.73
N LYS A 80 6.79 19.46 -3.06
CA LYS A 80 7.03 20.51 -2.07
C LYS A 80 5.82 20.83 -1.20
N LYS A 81 4.61 20.66 -1.74
CA LYS A 81 3.36 20.94 -1.01
C LYS A 81 3.22 20.11 0.26
N LEU A 82 3.86 18.94 0.33
CA LEU A 82 3.83 18.10 1.52
C LEU A 82 4.53 18.78 2.73
N GLU A 83 5.45 19.71 2.48
CA GLU A 83 6.13 20.47 3.54
C GLU A 83 5.16 21.28 4.40
N ASP A 84 4.05 21.75 3.84
CA ASP A 84 3.05 22.55 4.53
C ASP A 84 2.33 21.75 5.64
N PHE A 85 2.37 20.42 5.58
CA PHE A 85 1.65 19.53 6.47
C PHE A 85 2.56 18.76 7.44
N CYS A 86 3.88 18.78 7.24
CA CYS A 86 4.78 17.92 8.00
C CYS A 86 4.83 18.24 9.50
N GLU A 87 4.61 19.51 9.89
CA GLU A 87 4.56 19.92 11.30
C GLU A 87 3.21 19.61 11.96
N ASN A 88 2.14 19.55 11.18
CA ASN A 88 0.80 19.27 11.66
C ASN A 88 0.02 18.37 10.67
N PRO A 89 0.27 17.06 10.68
CA PRO A 89 -0.39 16.11 9.78
C PRO A 89 -1.92 16.09 9.89
N GLU A 90 -2.49 16.54 11.01
CA GLU A 90 -3.93 16.67 11.20
C GLU A 90 -4.57 17.60 10.17
N THR A 91 -3.81 18.52 9.62
CA THR A 91 -4.30 19.47 8.60
C THR A 91 -4.29 18.91 7.17
N LEU A 92 -3.80 17.70 6.97
CA LEU A 92 -3.89 17.04 5.66
C LEU A 92 -5.36 16.98 5.21
N PRO A 93 -5.66 17.30 3.96
CA PRO A 93 -7.03 17.20 3.44
C PRO A 93 -7.47 15.76 3.20
N VAL A 94 -6.51 14.82 3.10
CA VAL A 94 -6.69 13.39 2.83
C VAL A 94 -5.68 12.59 3.66
N ASP A 95 -5.91 11.27 3.81
CA ASP A 95 -4.91 10.37 4.37
C ASP A 95 -4.85 9.06 3.55
N GLN A 96 -3.92 8.19 3.85
CA GLN A 96 -3.54 7.05 3.01
C GLN A 96 -4.67 6.04 2.79
N HIS A 97 -5.60 5.87 3.72
CA HIS A 97 -6.79 5.02 3.52
C HIS A 97 -7.63 5.47 2.30
N GLU A 98 -7.65 6.77 1.98
CA GLU A 98 -8.34 7.28 0.79
C GLU A 98 -7.59 6.90 -0.50
N LEU A 99 -6.25 6.80 -0.44
CA LEU A 99 -5.46 6.31 -1.56
C LEU A 99 -5.71 4.80 -1.80
N HIS A 100 -5.83 4.01 -0.72
CA HIS A 100 -6.23 2.60 -0.79
C HIS A 100 -7.62 2.46 -1.41
N ALA A 101 -8.58 3.29 -0.98
CA ALA A 101 -9.96 3.28 -1.47
C ALA A 101 -10.06 3.53 -2.99
N LEU A 102 -9.14 4.30 -3.60
CA LEU A 102 -9.09 4.51 -5.05
C LEU A 102 -8.73 3.25 -5.85
N ILE A 103 -8.27 2.20 -5.20
CA ILE A 103 -7.92 0.94 -5.87
C ILE A 103 -9.17 0.06 -6.05
N ALA A 104 -10.17 0.19 -5.16
CA ALA A 104 -11.39 -0.60 -5.23
C ALA A 104 -12.07 -0.53 -6.62
N PRO A 105 -12.63 -1.63 -7.14
CA PRO A 105 -12.70 -2.98 -6.56
C PRO A 105 -11.50 -3.89 -6.89
N ARG A 106 -10.45 -3.36 -7.54
CA ARG A 106 -9.26 -4.13 -7.93
C ARG A 106 -8.54 -4.66 -6.69
N GLN A 107 -7.75 -5.71 -6.84
CA GLN A 107 -7.05 -6.30 -5.70
C GLN A 107 -6.03 -5.34 -5.10
N LEU A 108 -6.18 -5.06 -3.81
CA LEU A 108 -5.15 -4.44 -2.98
C LEU A 108 -4.61 -5.47 -2.00
N THR A 109 -3.29 -5.53 -1.85
CA THR A 109 -2.62 -6.37 -0.86
C THR A 109 -1.51 -5.58 -0.19
N VAL A 110 -1.60 -5.40 1.12
CA VAL A 110 -0.60 -4.71 1.93
C VAL A 110 0.12 -5.72 2.81
N HIS A 111 1.44 -5.73 2.73
CA HIS A 111 2.29 -6.55 3.58
C HIS A 111 3.17 -5.68 4.47
N SER A 112 3.33 -6.15 5.70
CA SER A 112 4.16 -5.53 6.74
C SER A 112 5.08 -6.56 7.37
N ALA A 113 6.02 -6.12 8.21
CA ALA A 113 6.89 -6.98 9.00
C ALA A 113 6.88 -6.57 10.48
N THR A 114 6.88 -7.55 11.38
CA THR A 114 6.73 -7.31 12.83
C THR A 114 7.85 -6.48 13.44
N GLU A 115 9.07 -6.55 12.88
CA GLU A 115 10.25 -5.85 13.38
C GLU A 115 10.50 -4.53 12.64
N ASP A 116 9.73 -4.25 11.59
CA ASP A 116 9.81 -2.98 10.85
C ASP A 116 8.89 -1.91 11.48
N LEU A 117 9.21 -1.55 12.71
CA LEU A 117 8.46 -0.52 13.43
C LEU A 117 8.55 0.86 12.78
N TRP A 118 9.57 1.07 11.92
CA TRP A 118 9.70 2.31 11.17
C TRP A 118 8.60 2.46 10.12
N ALA A 119 8.18 1.39 9.47
CA ALA A 119 7.08 1.40 8.51
C ALA A 119 5.69 1.47 9.17
N ASP A 120 5.59 1.32 10.49
CA ASP A 120 4.32 1.30 11.23
C ASP A 120 3.33 0.22 10.71
N PRO A 121 3.58 -1.06 10.97
CA PRO A 121 2.69 -2.15 10.53
C PRO A 121 1.24 -1.97 10.96
N THR A 122 1.02 -1.40 12.15
CA THR A 122 -0.33 -1.10 12.64
C THR A 122 -0.98 0.02 11.83
N GLY A 123 -0.22 1.04 11.46
CA GLY A 123 -0.71 2.13 10.63
C GLY A 123 -1.04 1.69 9.21
N GLU A 124 -0.24 0.77 8.64
CA GLU A 124 -0.53 0.14 7.34
C GLU A 124 -1.82 -0.68 7.40
N TYR A 125 -2.00 -1.50 8.46
CA TYR A 125 -3.23 -2.26 8.66
C TYR A 125 -4.47 -1.36 8.82
N LEU A 126 -4.36 -0.33 9.64
CA LEU A 126 -5.49 0.59 9.91
C LEU A 126 -5.91 1.35 8.65
N ALA A 127 -4.96 1.80 7.82
CA ALA A 127 -5.31 2.46 6.56
C ALA A 127 -6.09 1.52 5.63
N GLU A 128 -5.72 0.26 5.59
CA GLU A 128 -6.42 -0.74 4.79
C GLU A 128 -7.81 -1.06 5.36
N PHE A 129 -7.93 -1.17 6.70
CA PHE A 129 -9.21 -1.33 7.38
C PHE A 129 -10.17 -0.15 7.11
N GLU A 130 -9.69 1.08 7.22
CA GLU A 130 -10.47 2.30 6.99
C GLU A 130 -10.86 2.49 5.50
N ALA A 131 -10.10 1.90 4.57
CA ALA A 131 -10.48 1.85 3.15
C ALA A 131 -11.60 0.85 2.86
N GLY A 132 -11.85 -0.10 3.77
CA GLY A 132 -12.79 -1.21 3.60
C GLY A 132 -14.19 -0.82 3.13
N PRO A 133 -14.82 0.26 3.64
CA PRO A 133 -16.13 0.69 3.15
C PRO A 133 -16.21 0.95 1.64
N ALA A 134 -15.12 1.44 1.02
CA ALA A 134 -15.07 1.64 -0.42
C ALA A 134 -15.11 0.30 -1.19
N PHE A 135 -14.39 -0.70 -0.72
CA PHE A 135 -14.41 -2.05 -1.30
C PHE A 135 -15.77 -2.73 -1.12
N ALA A 136 -16.40 -2.55 0.05
CA ALA A 136 -17.72 -3.10 0.33
C ALA A 136 -18.81 -2.58 -0.62
N LEU A 137 -18.69 -1.36 -1.16
CA LEU A 137 -19.60 -0.81 -2.17
C LEU A 137 -19.65 -1.65 -3.46
N PHE A 138 -18.58 -2.39 -3.74
CA PHE A 138 -18.47 -3.26 -4.91
C PHE A 138 -18.72 -4.75 -4.58
N GLY A 139 -19.13 -5.05 -3.34
CA GLY A 139 -19.41 -6.42 -2.90
C GLY A 139 -18.18 -7.20 -2.42
N GLU A 140 -17.05 -6.54 -2.27
CA GLU A 140 -15.83 -7.15 -1.73
C GLU A 140 -15.96 -7.37 -0.21
N THR A 141 -15.14 -8.26 0.34
CA THR A 141 -15.10 -8.57 1.78
C THR A 141 -13.87 -7.93 2.42
N PRO A 142 -14.01 -6.73 3.02
CA PRO A 142 -12.90 -6.03 3.65
C PRO A 142 -12.48 -6.69 4.98
N LEU A 143 -11.44 -6.10 5.60
CA LEU A 143 -10.98 -6.49 6.93
C LEU A 143 -12.11 -6.36 7.96
N ALA A 144 -12.32 -7.41 8.77
CA ALA A 144 -13.46 -7.48 9.67
C ALA A 144 -13.27 -6.75 11.02
N SER A 145 -12.04 -6.35 11.35
CA SER A 145 -11.68 -5.79 12.67
C SER A 145 -10.62 -4.71 12.50
N SER A 146 -10.67 -3.69 13.35
CA SER A 146 -9.60 -2.69 13.48
C SER A 146 -8.40 -3.19 14.29
N VAL A 147 -8.47 -4.41 14.83
CA VAL A 147 -7.36 -5.05 15.54
C VAL A 147 -6.60 -5.92 14.55
N PRO A 148 -5.28 -5.67 14.34
CA PRO A 148 -4.47 -6.50 13.47
C PRO A 148 -4.50 -7.98 13.86
N PRO A 149 -4.43 -8.90 12.90
CA PRO A 149 -4.32 -10.33 13.19
C PRO A 149 -2.98 -10.65 13.86
N PRO A 150 -2.82 -11.82 14.47
CA PRO A 150 -1.50 -12.29 14.87
C PRO A 150 -0.54 -12.33 13.67
N PRO A 151 0.77 -12.18 13.90
CA PRO A 151 1.77 -12.32 12.84
C PRO A 151 1.60 -13.65 12.08
N ASP A 152 2.03 -13.65 10.83
CA ASP A 152 1.99 -14.80 9.92
C ASP A 152 0.57 -15.35 9.65
N THR A 153 -0.46 -14.52 9.92
CA THR A 153 -1.86 -14.84 9.67
C THR A 153 -2.44 -13.88 8.64
N PRO A 154 -2.82 -14.35 7.43
CA PRO A 154 -3.51 -13.52 6.45
C PRO A 154 -4.86 -13.02 6.95
N ALA A 155 -5.22 -11.80 6.57
CA ALA A 155 -6.52 -11.21 6.88
C ALA A 155 -7.16 -10.55 5.65
N GLY A 156 -8.48 -10.61 5.59
CA GLY A 156 -9.25 -10.08 4.47
C GLY A 156 -9.08 -10.88 3.18
N THR A 157 -9.87 -10.51 2.20
CA THR A 157 -9.78 -11.07 0.85
C THR A 157 -9.46 -9.97 -0.16
N ASN A 158 -10.23 -8.89 -0.12
CA ASN A 158 -9.98 -7.69 -0.86
C ASN A 158 -10.62 -6.49 -0.12
N PRO A 159 -9.82 -5.61 0.45
CA PRO A 159 -8.36 -5.63 0.50
C PRO A 159 -7.82 -6.76 1.39
N ALA A 160 -6.59 -7.21 1.15
CA ALA A 160 -5.92 -8.29 1.85
C ALA A 160 -4.66 -7.81 2.58
N TYR A 161 -4.51 -8.20 3.85
CA TYR A 161 -3.37 -7.81 4.68
C TYR A 161 -2.60 -9.02 5.19
N TYR A 162 -1.28 -8.87 5.28
CA TYR A 162 -0.41 -9.85 5.88
C TYR A 162 0.78 -9.19 6.59
N CYS A 163 0.98 -9.52 7.86
CA CYS A 163 2.16 -9.11 8.62
C CYS A 163 3.01 -10.33 8.92
N ARG A 164 4.14 -10.45 8.23
CA ARG A 164 5.08 -11.54 8.49
C ARG A 164 5.95 -11.26 9.72
N THR A 165 6.41 -12.31 10.37
CA THR A 165 7.48 -12.21 11.37
C THR A 165 8.79 -11.84 10.69
N GLY A 166 9.53 -10.86 11.23
CA GLY A 166 10.88 -10.48 10.80
C GLY A 166 11.05 -9.00 10.49
N GLU A 167 12.20 -8.70 9.88
CA GLU A 167 12.70 -7.35 9.59
C GLU A 167 12.15 -6.77 8.28
N HIS A 168 12.49 -5.50 8.00
CA HIS A 168 12.23 -4.78 6.76
C HIS A 168 12.83 -5.52 5.55
N ASN A 169 12.02 -6.25 4.82
CA ASN A 169 12.43 -7.05 3.67
C ASN A 169 11.24 -7.44 2.80
N ILE A 170 11.52 -7.97 1.60
CA ILE A 170 10.56 -8.66 0.76
C ILE A 170 11.09 -10.06 0.46
N LEU A 171 10.32 -11.08 0.79
CA LEU A 171 10.74 -12.47 0.75
C LEU A 171 9.92 -13.28 -0.29
N ALA A 172 10.38 -14.48 -0.60
CA ALA A 172 9.66 -15.39 -1.48
C ALA A 172 8.23 -15.70 -0.99
N ALA A 173 8.03 -15.75 0.33
CA ALA A 173 6.71 -15.95 0.94
C ALA A 173 5.75 -14.78 0.63
N ASP A 174 6.24 -13.54 0.58
CA ASP A 174 5.43 -12.38 0.18
C ASP A 174 4.95 -12.53 -1.27
N PHE A 175 5.85 -12.92 -2.17
CA PHE A 175 5.48 -13.14 -3.57
C PHE A 175 4.48 -14.28 -3.74
N GLN A 176 4.60 -15.38 -2.96
CA GLN A 176 3.60 -16.45 -2.99
C GLN A 176 2.22 -15.91 -2.61
N HIS A 177 2.14 -15.11 -1.56
CA HIS A 177 0.90 -14.48 -1.12
C HIS A 177 0.31 -13.52 -2.18
N TYR A 178 1.17 -12.74 -2.85
CA TYR A 178 0.73 -11.87 -3.94
C TYR A 178 0.15 -12.66 -5.11
N MET A 179 0.79 -13.78 -5.47
CA MET A 179 0.27 -14.67 -6.51
C MET A 179 -1.07 -15.30 -6.09
N ASP A 180 -1.19 -15.78 -4.86
CA ASP A 180 -2.44 -16.35 -4.33
C ASP A 180 -3.58 -15.32 -4.34
N CYS A 181 -3.28 -14.03 -4.12
CA CYS A 181 -4.26 -12.96 -4.25
C CYS A 181 -4.59 -12.66 -5.70
N ALA A 182 -3.59 -12.65 -6.59
CA ALA A 182 -3.77 -12.39 -8.02
C ALA A 182 -4.58 -13.49 -8.72
N ASP A 183 -4.45 -14.73 -8.29
CA ASP A 183 -5.17 -15.88 -8.87
C ASP A 183 -6.69 -15.83 -8.62
N ARG A 184 -7.15 -14.91 -7.79
CA ARG A 184 -8.60 -14.66 -7.56
C ARG A 184 -9.22 -13.73 -8.62
N PHE A 185 -8.39 -13.09 -9.42
CA PHE A 185 -8.73 -12.18 -10.50
C PHE A 185 -8.46 -12.83 -11.88
#